data_e1098812232cfd423bb9fe11dabc0edb
#
_entry.id   e1098812232cfd423bb9fe11dabc0edb
#
_cell.length_a   1.000
_cell.length_b   1.000
_cell.length_c   1.000
_cell.angle_alpha   90.00
_cell.angle_beta   90.00
_cell.angle_gamma   90.00
#
_symmetry.space_group_name_H-M   'P 1'
#
loop_
_entity.id
_entity.type
_entity.pdbx_description
1 polymer ?
#
loop_
_entity_poly.entity_id
_entity_poly.type
_entity_poly.pdbx_seq_one_letter_code
_entity_poly.pdbx_strand_id
1 'polypeptide(L)'
;SGNIYVTGKTGGDLDGNTALGAGDIFLVKYNSSGTKQWTKKLGTRSIDEGKGVTTDSSGNIYVTGVTLNCLDGNTGCGGYGDIFLVKYNSSGTKQWTKQLGTSSRDEGKGVTTDSSGNIYVTGYTVGLENYIGLDGNTSLGTTDIFLVKYNSSGTKQWTKQFGTSSMDEGTGVTTDSSGNIYVTGSTYLGGLDGNTSSGSYDIFLVKYNSDGVKQ
;
A
#
# COMPACT_ATOMS: atom_id res chain seq x y z
N SER A 1 9.89 -5.97 20.47
CA SER A 1 9.19 -5.13 21.47
C SER A 1 7.75 -5.57 21.70
N GLY A 2 7.19 -6.43 20.83
CA GLY A 2 5.83 -6.98 20.98
C GLY A 2 4.68 -5.95 20.89
N ASN A 3 4.93 -4.75 20.39
CA ASN A 3 3.86 -3.77 20.18
C ASN A 3 2.96 -4.22 19.01
N ILE A 4 1.66 -3.89 19.12
CA ILE A 4 0.64 -4.19 18.13
C ILE A 4 0.18 -2.88 17.51
N TYR A 5 0.07 -2.85 16.19
CA TYR A 5 -0.38 -1.68 15.43
C TYR A 5 -1.61 -2.05 14.62
N VAL A 6 -2.61 -1.16 14.63
CA VAL A 6 -3.87 -1.35 13.89
C VAL A 6 -4.15 -0.09 13.09
N THR A 7 -4.50 -0.24 11.83
CA THR A 7 -4.90 0.83 10.93
C THR A 7 -6.23 0.53 10.27
N GLY A 8 -6.92 1.56 9.80
CA GLY A 8 -8.19 1.45 9.12
C GLY A 8 -8.79 2.82 8.84
N LYS A 9 -10.11 2.87 8.78
CA LYS A 9 -10.90 4.09 8.56
C LYS A 9 -11.86 4.36 9.71
N THR A 10 -12.00 5.63 10.10
CA THR A 10 -13.03 6.10 11.02
C THR A 10 -13.78 7.29 10.43
N GLY A 11 -15.11 7.29 10.52
CA GLY A 11 -15.96 8.38 10.05
C GLY A 11 -16.26 9.46 11.09
N GLY A 12 -15.70 9.33 12.29
CA GLY A 12 -15.95 10.28 13.38
C GLY A 12 -14.71 10.52 14.24
N ASP A 13 -14.89 11.23 15.33
CA ASP A 13 -13.84 11.45 16.34
C ASP A 13 -13.37 10.11 16.90
N LEU A 14 -12.09 10.00 17.18
CA LEU A 14 -11.48 8.80 17.74
C LEU A 14 -10.44 9.18 18.79
N ASP A 15 -10.62 8.75 20.04
CA ASP A 15 -9.68 8.96 21.14
C ASP A 15 -9.21 10.43 21.29
N GLY A 16 -10.14 11.40 21.20
CA GLY A 16 -9.84 12.82 21.30
C GLY A 16 -9.25 13.43 20.02
N ASN A 17 -9.04 12.66 18.98
CA ASN A 17 -8.67 13.19 17.67
C ASN A 17 -9.94 13.54 16.89
N THR A 18 -10.06 14.80 16.45
CA THR A 18 -11.22 15.29 15.71
C THR A 18 -11.29 14.71 14.30
N ALA A 19 -12.50 14.48 13.80
CA ALA A 19 -12.72 14.09 12.41
C ALA A 19 -12.26 15.20 11.46
N LEU A 20 -11.55 14.82 10.39
CA LEU A 20 -11.05 15.73 9.37
C LEU A 20 -11.94 15.73 8.12
N GLY A 21 -12.66 14.63 7.88
CA GLY A 21 -13.50 14.46 6.70
C GLY A 21 -14.55 13.36 6.84
N ALA A 22 -15.01 12.87 5.68
CA ALA A 22 -16.02 11.81 5.60
C ALA A 22 -15.50 10.44 6.07
N GLY A 23 -14.17 10.27 6.08
CA GLY A 23 -13.49 9.10 6.62
C GLY A 23 -12.01 9.40 6.73
N ASP A 24 -11.40 9.09 7.88
CA ASP A 24 -10.01 9.37 8.14
C ASP A 24 -9.24 8.09 8.47
N ILE A 25 -7.98 8.03 8.05
CA ILE A 25 -7.04 6.99 8.46
C ILE A 25 -6.86 7.08 9.97
N PHE A 26 -6.91 5.96 10.66
CA PHE A 26 -6.42 5.88 12.03
C PHE A 26 -5.21 4.94 12.12
N LEU A 27 -4.35 5.20 13.07
CA LEU A 27 -3.27 4.33 13.51
C LEU A 27 -3.30 4.26 15.03
N VAL A 28 -3.49 3.05 15.56
CA VAL A 28 -3.50 2.79 17.01
C VAL A 28 -2.34 1.89 17.38
N LYS A 29 -1.65 2.24 18.46
CA LYS A 29 -0.60 1.41 19.06
C LYS A 29 -1.08 0.83 20.37
N TYR A 30 -0.88 -0.48 20.53
CA TYR A 30 -1.01 -1.21 21.78
C TYR A 30 0.34 -1.79 22.19
N ASN A 31 0.55 -1.99 23.48
CA ASN A 31 1.68 -2.78 23.96
C ASN A 31 1.37 -4.29 23.83
N SER A 32 2.33 -5.13 24.19
CA SER A 32 2.19 -6.61 24.11
C SER A 32 1.09 -7.18 24.99
N SER A 33 0.63 -6.46 26.02
CA SER A 33 -0.49 -6.86 26.87
C SER A 33 -1.86 -6.36 26.37
N GLY A 34 -1.91 -5.74 25.18
CA GLY A 34 -3.14 -5.18 24.61
C GLY A 34 -3.55 -3.82 25.18
N THR A 35 -2.71 -3.17 26.01
CA THR A 35 -3.01 -1.84 26.52
C THR A 35 -2.72 -0.79 25.46
N LYS A 36 -3.75 0.01 25.13
CA LYS A 36 -3.62 1.12 24.18
C LYS A 36 -2.61 2.16 24.67
N GLN A 37 -1.69 2.54 23.81
CA GLN A 37 -0.64 3.53 24.08
C GLN A 37 -1.00 4.89 23.52
N TRP A 38 -1.42 4.95 22.26
CA TRP A 38 -1.82 6.17 21.57
C TRP A 38 -2.63 5.85 20.31
N THR A 39 -3.37 6.87 19.85
CA THR A 39 -4.10 6.90 18.58
C THR A 39 -3.66 8.11 17.79
N LYS A 40 -3.48 7.94 16.49
CA LYS A 40 -3.23 9.02 15.51
C LYS A 40 -4.30 8.97 14.45
N LYS A 41 -4.68 10.14 13.93
CA LYS A 41 -5.54 10.31 12.75
C LYS A 41 -4.78 11.08 11.69
N LEU A 42 -5.09 10.75 10.45
CA LEU A 42 -4.58 11.43 9.26
C LEU A 42 -5.67 11.37 8.19
N GLY A 43 -5.91 12.46 7.51
CA GLY A 43 -6.94 12.47 6.48
C GLY A 43 -7.08 13.83 5.81
N THR A 44 -8.00 13.86 4.86
CA THR A 44 -8.44 15.02 4.12
C THR A 44 -9.91 15.32 4.44
N ARG A 45 -10.56 16.21 3.67
CA ARG A 45 -12.03 16.41 3.78
C ARG A 45 -12.82 15.27 3.12
N SER A 46 -12.17 14.40 2.36
CA SER A 46 -12.77 13.28 1.64
C SER A 46 -12.69 11.98 2.45
N ILE A 47 -12.65 10.84 1.75
CA ILE A 47 -12.45 9.53 2.36
C ILE A 47 -10.99 9.14 2.24
N ASP A 48 -10.39 8.78 3.36
CA ASP A 48 -9.04 8.29 3.48
C ASP A 48 -9.07 7.00 4.31
N GLU A 49 -8.43 5.94 3.85
CA GLU A 49 -8.51 4.64 4.50
C GLU A 49 -7.15 3.94 4.56
N GLY A 50 -6.70 3.57 5.77
CA GLY A 50 -5.54 2.71 5.99
C GLY A 50 -5.88 1.25 5.73
N LYS A 51 -5.05 0.54 4.97
CA LYS A 51 -5.24 -0.87 4.60
C LYS A 51 -4.14 -1.77 5.13
N GLY A 52 -2.90 -1.30 5.13
CA GLY A 52 -1.74 -2.06 5.57
C GLY A 52 -0.88 -1.28 6.55
N VAL A 53 -0.30 -1.98 7.52
CA VAL A 53 0.65 -1.42 8.48
C VAL A 53 1.80 -2.39 8.72
N THR A 54 3.03 -1.86 8.81
CA THR A 54 4.25 -2.61 9.15
C THR A 54 5.20 -1.76 9.99
N THR A 55 6.24 -2.39 10.52
CA THR A 55 7.33 -1.70 11.23
C THR A 55 8.68 -2.16 10.72
N ASP A 56 9.67 -1.25 10.72
CA ASP A 56 11.07 -1.62 10.51
C ASP A 56 11.77 -2.02 11.83
N SER A 57 13.02 -2.47 11.71
CA SER A 57 13.85 -2.86 12.85
C SER A 57 14.16 -1.72 13.83
N SER A 58 14.07 -0.47 13.39
CA SER A 58 14.23 0.73 14.21
C SER A 58 12.94 1.15 14.93
N GLY A 59 11.83 0.42 14.69
CA GLY A 59 10.52 0.70 15.26
C GLY A 59 9.76 1.83 14.56
N ASN A 60 10.19 2.31 13.40
CA ASN A 60 9.37 3.20 12.59
C ASN A 60 8.17 2.41 12.05
N ILE A 61 7.05 3.11 11.87
CA ILE A 61 5.77 2.52 11.48
C ILE A 61 5.40 3.07 10.11
N TYR A 62 4.99 2.19 9.22
CA TYR A 62 4.58 2.53 7.85
C TYR A 62 3.14 2.11 7.64
N VAL A 63 2.32 3.03 7.13
CA VAL A 63 0.91 2.77 6.81
C VAL A 63 0.67 3.09 5.34
N THR A 64 -0.06 2.22 4.65
CA THR A 64 -0.51 2.41 3.27
C THR A 64 -2.01 2.25 3.15
N GLY A 65 -2.58 2.74 2.06
CA GLY A 65 -4.00 2.64 1.78
C GLY A 65 -4.41 3.51 0.61
N VAL A 66 -5.60 4.10 0.68
CA VAL A 66 -6.16 4.98 -0.35
C VAL A 66 -6.57 6.32 0.24
N THR A 67 -6.36 7.39 -0.51
CA THR A 67 -6.86 8.75 -0.24
C THR A 67 -7.58 9.28 -1.46
N LEU A 68 -8.74 9.91 -1.27
CA LEU A 68 -9.51 10.50 -2.37
C LEU A 68 -9.16 11.98 -2.63
N ASN A 69 -8.11 12.49 -2.01
CA ASN A 69 -7.67 13.87 -2.21
C ASN A 69 -6.16 13.98 -1.93
N CYS A 70 -5.60 15.18 -2.12
CA CYS A 70 -4.20 15.44 -1.78
C CYS A 70 -3.97 15.36 -0.28
N LEU A 71 -3.27 14.31 0.16
CA LEU A 71 -2.96 14.07 1.57
C LEU A 71 -1.68 14.84 1.95
N ASP A 72 -1.69 15.56 3.08
CA ASP A 72 -0.53 16.29 3.61
C ASP A 72 0.16 17.26 2.62
N GLY A 73 -0.61 17.91 1.75
CA GLY A 73 -0.07 18.86 0.79
C GLY A 73 0.72 18.22 -0.37
N ASN A 74 0.63 16.90 -0.56
CA ASN A 74 1.12 16.27 -1.77
C ASN A 74 0.41 16.88 -2.99
N THR A 75 1.10 16.90 -4.13
CA THR A 75 0.59 17.44 -5.41
C THR A 75 0.49 16.32 -6.44
N GLY A 76 -0.30 16.55 -7.51
CA GLY A 76 -0.48 15.55 -8.56
C GLY A 76 -1.46 14.44 -8.17
N CYS A 77 -2.20 14.64 -7.12
CA CYS A 77 -3.32 13.79 -6.75
C CYS A 77 -4.51 14.07 -7.68
N GLY A 78 -5.11 13.03 -8.18
CA GLY A 78 -6.24 13.13 -9.09
C GLY A 78 -7.00 11.81 -9.17
N GLY A 79 -8.08 11.80 -9.95
CA GLY A 79 -8.84 10.58 -10.17
C GLY A 79 -9.76 10.21 -9.01
N TYR A 80 -9.98 8.91 -8.87
CA TYR A 80 -10.96 8.32 -7.94
C TYR A 80 -10.31 7.73 -6.68
N GLY A 81 -9.04 8.04 -6.44
CA GLY A 81 -8.28 7.63 -5.25
C GLY A 81 -6.85 7.25 -5.60
N ASP A 82 -5.91 7.66 -4.74
CA ASP A 82 -4.48 7.41 -4.89
C ASP A 82 -3.94 6.59 -3.73
N ILE A 83 -2.88 5.84 -4.00
CA ILE A 83 -2.08 5.15 -3.00
C ILE A 83 -1.41 6.19 -2.11
N PHE A 84 -1.43 6.00 -0.81
CA PHE A 84 -0.53 6.74 0.08
C PHE A 84 0.42 5.80 0.82
N LEU A 85 1.55 6.34 1.23
CA LEU A 85 2.49 5.73 2.17
C LEU A 85 2.91 6.79 3.18
N VAL A 86 2.65 6.55 4.46
CA VAL A 86 3.06 7.44 5.55
C VAL A 86 3.99 6.75 6.51
N LYS A 87 5.04 7.47 6.94
CA LYS A 87 5.99 7.02 7.95
C LYS A 87 5.77 7.78 9.26
N TYR A 88 5.71 7.04 10.35
CA TYR A 88 5.78 7.53 11.71
C TYR A 88 7.03 6.98 12.40
N ASN A 89 7.58 7.73 13.36
CA ASN A 89 8.57 7.15 14.27
C ASN A 89 7.89 6.29 15.36
N SER A 90 8.66 5.64 16.20
CA SER A 90 8.16 4.74 17.26
C SER A 90 7.28 5.43 18.32
N SER A 91 7.36 6.77 18.45
CA SER A 91 6.49 7.57 19.33
C SER A 91 5.20 8.03 18.65
N GLY A 92 4.98 7.70 17.36
CA GLY A 92 3.82 8.11 16.60
C GLY A 92 3.90 9.54 16.06
N THR A 93 5.10 10.11 15.94
CA THR A 93 5.30 11.38 15.25
C THR A 93 5.47 11.11 13.76
N LYS A 94 4.59 11.71 12.94
CA LYS A 94 4.65 11.62 11.48
C LYS A 94 5.95 12.24 10.96
N GLN A 95 6.63 11.52 10.08
CA GLN A 95 7.90 11.92 9.47
C GLN A 95 7.69 12.44 8.06
N TRP A 96 6.97 11.72 7.25
CA TRP A 96 6.66 12.10 5.87
C TRP A 96 5.45 11.31 5.35
N THR A 97 4.83 11.84 4.29
CA THR A 97 3.76 11.20 3.52
C THR A 97 4.13 11.23 2.03
N LYS A 98 3.91 10.13 1.33
CA LYS A 98 4.04 9.99 -0.11
C LYS A 98 2.70 9.60 -0.69
N GLN A 99 2.41 10.09 -1.88
CA GLN A 99 1.20 9.77 -2.64
C GLN A 99 1.60 9.39 -4.07
N LEU A 100 0.92 8.43 -4.64
CA LEU A 100 1.17 7.89 -5.97
C LEU A 100 -0.14 7.40 -6.56
N GLY A 101 -0.44 7.80 -7.78
CA GLY A 101 -1.66 7.37 -8.45
C GLY A 101 -1.70 7.80 -9.91
N THR A 102 -2.79 7.43 -10.54
CA THR A 102 -3.18 7.78 -11.91
C THR A 102 -4.42 8.68 -11.89
N SER A 103 -5.04 8.90 -13.03
CA SER A 103 -6.36 9.57 -13.09
C SER A 103 -7.52 8.64 -12.73
N SER A 104 -7.25 7.37 -12.45
CA SER A 104 -8.23 6.35 -12.07
C SER A 104 -8.19 6.07 -10.56
N ARG A 105 -8.59 4.88 -10.13
CA ARG A 105 -8.47 4.43 -8.76
C ARG A 105 -7.21 3.60 -8.57
N ASP A 106 -6.42 3.97 -7.61
CA ASP A 106 -5.21 3.28 -7.19
C ASP A 106 -5.27 3.05 -5.68
N GLU A 107 -5.01 1.84 -5.20
CA GLU A 107 -5.16 1.50 -3.79
C GLU A 107 -4.00 0.62 -3.29
N GLY A 108 -3.30 1.08 -2.25
CA GLY A 108 -2.32 0.27 -1.51
C GLY A 108 -3.01 -0.67 -0.54
N LYS A 109 -2.65 -1.95 -0.57
CA LYS A 109 -3.24 -3.00 0.29
C LYS A 109 -2.23 -3.54 1.30
N GLY A 110 -1.03 -3.87 0.84
CA GLY A 110 0.02 -4.45 1.63
C GLY A 110 1.26 -3.57 1.70
N VAL A 111 1.93 -3.56 2.83
CA VAL A 111 3.22 -2.88 3.04
C VAL A 111 4.16 -3.73 3.88
N THR A 112 5.43 -3.77 3.50
CA THR A 112 6.50 -4.45 4.26
C THR A 112 7.80 -3.67 4.18
N THR A 113 8.77 -4.04 5.03
CA THR A 113 10.14 -3.49 4.99
C THR A 113 11.15 -4.63 4.93
N ASP A 114 12.29 -4.42 4.26
CA ASP A 114 13.44 -5.33 4.33
C ASP A 114 14.41 -4.91 5.45
N SER A 115 15.44 -5.73 5.66
CA SER A 115 16.48 -5.49 6.65
C SER A 115 17.35 -4.25 6.38
N SER A 116 17.36 -3.76 5.16
CA SER A 116 18.06 -2.53 4.73
C SER A 116 17.20 -1.27 4.92
N GLY A 117 15.95 -1.43 5.37
CA GLY A 117 14.99 -0.34 5.58
C GLY A 117 14.31 0.14 4.30
N ASN A 118 14.40 -0.61 3.18
CA ASN A 118 13.55 -0.33 2.03
C ASN A 118 12.11 -0.71 2.35
N ILE A 119 11.17 0.01 1.73
CA ILE A 119 9.73 -0.18 1.96
C ILE A 119 9.12 -0.65 0.64
N TYR A 120 8.29 -1.66 0.71
CA TYR A 120 7.57 -2.23 -0.44
C TYR A 120 6.08 -2.11 -0.22
N VAL A 121 5.38 -1.59 -1.23
CA VAL A 121 3.91 -1.43 -1.22
C VAL A 121 3.33 -2.17 -2.41
N THR A 122 2.27 -2.93 -2.18
CA THR A 122 1.49 -3.60 -3.23
C THR A 122 0.02 -3.26 -3.11
N GLY A 123 -0.70 -3.45 -4.19
CA GLY A 123 -2.13 -3.22 -4.29
C GLY A 123 -2.59 -3.35 -5.72
N TYR A 124 -3.51 -2.50 -6.12
CA TYR A 124 -3.99 -2.48 -7.50
C TYR A 124 -4.08 -1.06 -8.07
N THR A 125 -4.01 -0.96 -9.38
CA THR A 125 -4.26 0.24 -10.18
C THR A 125 -5.33 -0.07 -11.22
N VAL A 126 -6.32 0.80 -11.34
CA VAL A 126 -7.39 0.67 -12.35
C VAL A 126 -6.94 1.35 -13.63
N GLY A 127 -7.08 0.68 -14.75
CA GLY A 127 -6.72 1.18 -16.07
C GLY A 127 -7.57 0.59 -17.16
N LEU A 128 -7.17 0.86 -18.38
CA LEU A 128 -7.66 0.20 -19.58
C LEU A 128 -6.45 -0.45 -20.25
N GLU A 129 -6.65 -1.61 -20.83
CA GLU A 129 -5.61 -2.34 -21.56
C GLU A 129 -4.88 -1.43 -22.57
N ASN A 130 -3.56 -1.49 -22.59
CA ASN A 130 -2.66 -0.69 -23.44
C ASN A 130 -2.62 0.82 -23.17
N TYR A 131 -3.22 1.30 -22.06
CA TYR A 131 -3.08 2.69 -21.61
C TYR A 131 -1.89 2.85 -20.66
N ILE A 132 -1.53 4.12 -20.39
CA ILE A 132 -0.48 4.45 -19.41
C ILE A 132 -1.04 4.13 -18.02
N GLY A 133 -0.42 3.16 -17.37
CA GLY A 133 -0.69 2.78 -15.99
C GLY A 133 0.18 3.54 -14.99
N LEU A 134 0.34 2.95 -13.82
CA LEU A 134 1.07 3.56 -12.71
C LEU A 134 2.55 3.81 -13.07
N ASP A 135 3.04 5.04 -12.89
CA ASP A 135 4.43 5.46 -13.18
C ASP A 135 4.88 5.21 -14.62
N GLY A 136 4.00 5.32 -15.59
CA GLY A 136 4.32 5.11 -17.00
C GLY A 136 4.46 3.65 -17.40
N ASN A 137 4.13 2.70 -16.52
CA ASN A 137 3.97 1.30 -16.90
C ASN A 137 2.77 1.16 -17.86
N THR A 138 2.73 0.09 -18.62
CA THR A 138 1.58 -0.23 -19.48
C THR A 138 0.51 -0.94 -18.65
N SER A 139 -0.73 -0.47 -18.73
CA SER A 139 -1.88 -1.19 -18.18
C SER A 139 -2.17 -2.42 -19.04
N LEU A 140 -2.34 -3.57 -18.39
CA LEU A 140 -2.53 -4.86 -19.02
C LEU A 140 -4.02 -5.29 -19.06
N GLY A 141 -4.81 -4.76 -18.11
CA GLY A 141 -6.21 -5.10 -17.95
C GLY A 141 -7.03 -3.98 -17.34
N THR A 142 -8.21 -4.33 -16.84
CA THR A 142 -9.10 -3.39 -16.17
C THR A 142 -8.59 -3.01 -14.77
N THR A 143 -7.84 -3.90 -14.15
CA THR A 143 -7.17 -3.68 -12.87
C THR A 143 -5.89 -4.50 -12.85
N ASP A 144 -4.77 -3.88 -12.54
CA ASP A 144 -3.46 -4.52 -12.49
C ASP A 144 -2.85 -4.46 -11.10
N ILE A 145 -2.04 -5.45 -10.78
CA ILE A 145 -1.23 -5.47 -9.57
C ILE A 145 -0.07 -4.51 -9.74
N PHE A 146 0.27 -3.77 -8.69
CA PHE A 146 1.52 -3.03 -8.64
C PHE A 146 2.41 -3.49 -7.47
N LEU A 147 3.70 -3.27 -7.62
CA LEU A 147 4.71 -3.35 -6.57
C LEU A 147 5.62 -2.13 -6.67
N VAL A 148 5.67 -1.32 -5.61
CA VAL A 148 6.53 -0.12 -5.54
C VAL A 148 7.56 -0.28 -4.44
N LYS A 149 8.82 0.06 -4.76
CA LYS A 149 9.91 0.14 -3.79
C LYS A 149 10.25 1.59 -3.47
N TYR A 150 10.37 1.90 -2.18
CA TYR A 150 10.93 3.14 -1.65
C TYR A 150 12.16 2.83 -0.80
N ASN A 151 13.11 3.75 -0.73
CA ASN A 151 14.16 3.68 0.28
C ASN A 151 13.65 4.19 1.64
N SER A 152 14.47 4.10 2.67
CA SER A 152 14.13 4.49 4.06
C SER A 152 13.79 5.99 4.22
N SER A 153 14.21 6.86 3.30
CA SER A 153 13.87 8.29 3.26
C SER A 153 12.56 8.57 2.51
N GLY A 154 11.90 7.56 1.95
CA GLY A 154 10.67 7.69 1.17
C GLY A 154 10.91 8.14 -0.28
N THR A 155 12.14 7.98 -0.80
CA THR A 155 12.41 8.19 -2.21
C THR A 155 12.05 6.93 -2.98
N LYS A 156 11.15 7.05 -3.94
CA LYS A 156 10.73 5.96 -4.82
C LYS A 156 11.93 5.49 -5.66
N GLN A 157 12.15 4.19 -5.72
CA GLN A 157 13.25 3.57 -6.45
C GLN A 157 12.76 3.01 -7.79
N TRP A 158 11.68 2.25 -7.77
CA TRP A 158 11.06 1.68 -8.96
C TRP A 158 9.61 1.28 -8.68
N THR A 159 8.85 1.14 -9.78
CA THR A 159 7.48 0.62 -9.80
C THR A 159 7.39 -0.52 -10.81
N LYS A 160 6.77 -1.61 -10.44
CA LYS A 160 6.38 -2.72 -11.33
C LYS A 160 4.86 -2.79 -11.38
N GLN A 161 4.34 -3.03 -12.57
CA GLN A 161 2.94 -3.32 -12.81
C GLN A 161 2.84 -4.63 -13.58
N PHE A 162 1.96 -5.51 -13.19
CA PHE A 162 1.77 -6.83 -13.79
C PHE A 162 0.35 -7.31 -13.53
N GLY A 163 -0.10 -8.22 -14.38
CA GLY A 163 -1.47 -8.74 -14.33
C GLY A 163 -1.82 -9.50 -15.58
N THR A 164 -3.10 -9.71 -15.75
CA THR A 164 -3.74 -10.29 -16.93
C THR A 164 -4.51 -9.20 -17.69
N SER A 165 -5.30 -9.57 -18.71
CA SER A 165 -6.20 -8.61 -19.37
C SER A 165 -7.49 -8.33 -18.57
N SER A 166 -7.62 -8.89 -17.37
CA SER A 166 -8.83 -8.82 -16.55
C SER A 166 -8.59 -8.02 -15.26
N MET A 167 -9.16 -8.47 -14.14
CA MET A 167 -9.00 -7.83 -12.84
C MET A 167 -7.99 -8.61 -12.00
N ASP A 168 -6.92 -7.94 -11.59
CA ASP A 168 -5.87 -8.52 -10.79
C ASP A 168 -5.57 -7.61 -9.59
N GLU A 169 -5.38 -8.19 -8.42
CA GLU A 169 -5.19 -7.45 -7.18
C GLU A 169 -4.09 -8.06 -6.32
N GLY A 170 -3.09 -7.25 -5.98
CA GLY A 170 -2.11 -7.58 -4.94
C GLY A 170 -2.67 -7.27 -3.55
N THR A 171 -2.69 -8.26 -2.66
CA THR A 171 -3.25 -8.09 -1.31
C THR A 171 -2.20 -8.15 -0.21
N GLY A 172 -1.08 -8.84 -0.46
CA GLY A 172 -0.02 -9.02 0.52
C GLY A 172 1.37 -8.94 -0.09
N VAL A 173 2.32 -8.40 0.67
CA VAL A 173 3.73 -8.36 0.31
C VAL A 173 4.59 -8.68 1.54
N THR A 174 5.65 -9.45 1.35
CA THR A 174 6.64 -9.74 2.39
C THR A 174 8.04 -9.85 1.78
N THR A 175 9.07 -9.81 2.62
CA THR A 175 10.46 -9.99 2.22
C THR A 175 11.11 -11.10 3.03
N ASP A 176 12.08 -11.80 2.45
CA ASP A 176 12.94 -12.73 3.19
C ASP A 176 14.26 -12.05 3.62
N SER A 177 15.06 -12.78 4.38
CA SER A 177 16.36 -12.31 4.87
C SER A 177 17.41 -12.10 3.76
N SER A 178 17.18 -12.66 2.58
CA SER A 178 18.01 -12.47 1.39
C SER A 178 17.60 -11.26 0.55
N GLY A 179 16.53 -10.55 0.96
CA GLY A 179 16.00 -9.38 0.27
C GLY A 179 15.11 -9.73 -0.93
N ASN A 180 14.70 -10.99 -1.08
CA ASN A 180 13.67 -11.32 -2.07
C ASN A 180 12.31 -10.81 -1.59
N ILE A 181 11.48 -10.44 -2.55
CA ILE A 181 10.16 -9.85 -2.31
C ILE A 181 9.12 -10.84 -2.84
N TYR A 182 8.11 -11.11 -2.04
CA TYR A 182 7.01 -12.01 -2.38
C TYR A 182 5.71 -11.22 -2.38
N VAL A 183 4.97 -11.30 -3.48
CA VAL A 183 3.66 -10.65 -3.65
C VAL A 183 2.61 -11.74 -3.84
N THR A 184 1.50 -11.62 -3.14
CA THR A 184 0.34 -12.51 -3.26
C THR A 184 -0.94 -11.71 -3.46
N GLY A 185 -1.94 -12.35 -4.02
CA GLY A 185 -3.24 -11.75 -4.29
C GLY A 185 -4.12 -12.68 -5.12
N SER A 186 -4.97 -12.09 -5.95
CA SER A 186 -5.87 -12.83 -6.82
C SER A 186 -5.89 -12.26 -8.24
N THR A 187 -6.17 -13.16 -9.21
CA THR A 187 -6.48 -12.83 -10.59
C THR A 187 -7.91 -13.26 -10.90
N TYR A 188 -8.59 -12.56 -11.78
CA TYR A 188 -9.96 -12.90 -12.23
C TYR A 188 -9.94 -13.33 -13.69
N LEU A 189 -10.51 -14.52 -13.98
CA LEU A 189 -10.64 -15.11 -15.32
C LEU A 189 -9.34 -15.12 -16.16
N GLY A 190 -8.17 -15.13 -15.52
CA GLY A 190 -6.88 -15.12 -16.21
C GLY A 190 -5.79 -15.83 -15.42
N GLY A 191 -4.94 -16.58 -16.11
CA GLY A 191 -3.75 -17.20 -15.53
C GLY A 191 -2.56 -16.27 -15.61
N LEU A 192 -1.99 -15.88 -14.47
CA LEU A 192 -0.79 -15.06 -14.40
C LEU A 192 0.43 -15.88 -14.85
N ASP A 193 1.32 -15.25 -15.65
CA ASP A 193 2.59 -15.84 -16.09
C ASP A 193 2.44 -17.16 -16.88
N GLY A 194 1.36 -17.28 -17.67
CA GLY A 194 1.11 -18.47 -18.49
C GLY A 194 0.53 -19.65 -17.71
N ASN A 195 0.20 -19.47 -16.43
CA ASN A 195 -0.57 -20.48 -15.69
C ASN A 195 -2.01 -20.55 -16.22
N THR A 196 -2.61 -21.71 -16.11
CA THR A 196 -4.02 -21.89 -16.49
C THR A 196 -4.93 -21.42 -15.36
N SER A 197 -5.89 -20.55 -15.68
CA SER A 197 -6.98 -20.21 -14.76
C SER A 197 -7.85 -21.45 -14.50
N SER A 198 -8.17 -21.70 -13.24
CA SER A 198 -9.00 -22.84 -12.83
C SER A 198 -10.41 -22.44 -12.38
N GLY A 199 -10.72 -21.13 -12.36
CA GLY A 199 -12.02 -20.62 -11.94
C GLY A 199 -12.23 -19.15 -12.22
N SER A 200 -13.15 -18.53 -11.49
CA SER A 200 -13.39 -17.09 -11.57
C SER A 200 -12.25 -16.30 -10.92
N TYR A 201 -11.82 -16.73 -9.75
CA TYR A 201 -10.68 -16.14 -9.01
C TYR A 201 -9.66 -17.22 -8.70
N ASP A 202 -8.41 -16.93 -9.03
CA ASP A 202 -7.25 -17.74 -8.70
C ASP A 202 -6.29 -16.96 -7.83
N ILE A 203 -5.63 -17.64 -6.88
CA ILE A 203 -4.56 -17.06 -6.07
C ILE A 203 -3.25 -17.09 -6.84
N PHE A 204 -2.36 -16.15 -6.55
CA PHE A 204 -1.00 -16.15 -7.08
C PHE A 204 0.04 -15.89 -5.98
N LEU A 205 1.26 -16.32 -6.25
CA LEU A 205 2.46 -15.95 -5.52
C LEU A 205 3.55 -15.65 -6.54
N VAL A 206 4.09 -14.42 -6.52
CA VAL A 206 5.17 -13.99 -7.40
C VAL A 206 6.36 -13.57 -6.57
N LYS A 207 7.56 -13.98 -6.99
CA LYS A 207 8.83 -13.63 -6.37
C LYS A 207 9.59 -12.63 -7.24
N TYR A 208 10.18 -11.63 -6.59
CA TYR A 208 11.14 -10.69 -7.17
C TYR A 208 12.42 -10.70 -6.36
N ASN A 209 13.56 -10.42 -7.00
CA ASN A 209 14.77 -10.06 -6.28
C ASN A 209 14.73 -8.59 -5.80
N SER A 210 15.74 -8.16 -5.06
CA SER A 210 15.85 -6.79 -4.52
C SER A 210 15.89 -5.68 -5.58
N ASP A 211 16.25 -6.01 -6.83
CA ASP A 211 16.30 -5.09 -7.96
C ASP A 211 14.97 -5.00 -8.71
N GLY A 212 13.95 -5.77 -8.27
CA GLY A 212 12.65 -5.84 -8.91
C GLY A 212 12.64 -6.67 -10.19
N VAL A 213 13.54 -7.64 -10.31
CA VAL A 213 13.52 -8.62 -11.39
C VAL A 213 12.75 -9.85 -10.91
N LYS A 214 11.71 -10.20 -11.67
CA LYS A 214 10.86 -11.37 -11.42
C LYS A 214 11.67 -12.66 -11.57
N GLN A 215 11.42 -13.62 -10.67
CA GLN A 215 12.14 -14.89 -10.57
C GLN A 215 11.26 -16.07 -10.98
#